data_9a8c05df2bd5c3de08c9bb269d565c95
#
_entry.id   9a8c05df2bd5c3de08c9bb269d565c95
#
_cell.length_a   1.000
_cell.length_b   1.000
_cell.length_c   1.000
_cell.angle_alpha   90.00
_cell.angle_beta   90.00
_cell.angle_gamma   90.00
#
_symmetry.space_group_name_H-M   'P 1'
#
loop_
_entity.id
_entity.type
_entity.pdbx_description
1 polymer ?
#
loop_
_entity_poly.entity_id
_entity_poly.type
_entity_poly.pdbx_seq_one_letter_code
_entity_poly.pdbx_strand_id
1 'polypeptide(L)'
;MNVEVKEYKKIKFIVCFPDNFDKSQKYPLLIKLHGAGGRGDDITLLLRDSAFLKQREKFSSFPFMTIMPLCHENTWFDMWEELTDFIINAITFPNIDSERVYLMGASMGGYATWQMAMSNPELFAAIVPICGGGMYWNALRLVNVPIWAFHGAKDNVVLPRESEIMVERVNNFGGNAKLTIYPENEHNSWDATFSNPEVYEWLLSHKNENASQIIDIYNDIKKYG
;
A
#
# COMPACT_ATOMS: atom_id res chain seq x y z
N MET A 1 -5.55 -17.37 10.49
CA MET A 1 -5.84 -16.04 9.89
C MET A 1 -7.33 -15.93 9.61
N ASN A 2 -8.00 -14.87 10.07
CA ASN A 2 -9.41 -14.60 9.74
C ASN A 2 -9.45 -13.69 8.49
N VAL A 3 -10.16 -14.13 7.44
CA VAL A 3 -10.20 -13.46 6.13
C VAL A 3 -11.65 -13.38 5.66
N GLU A 4 -12.07 -12.22 5.22
CA GLU A 4 -13.40 -12.00 4.63
C GLU A 4 -13.25 -11.39 3.23
N VAL A 5 -14.13 -11.79 2.31
CA VAL A 5 -14.31 -11.13 1.02
C VAL A 5 -15.46 -10.15 1.13
N LYS A 6 -15.21 -8.92 0.69
CA LYS A 6 -16.20 -7.83 0.70
C LYS A 6 -16.22 -7.13 -0.65
N GLU A 7 -17.20 -6.26 -0.82
CA GLU A 7 -17.35 -5.42 -2.01
C GLU A 7 -17.71 -4.00 -1.59
N TYR A 8 -17.10 -3.03 -2.24
CA TYR A 8 -17.45 -1.63 -2.15
C TYR A 8 -17.66 -1.08 -3.55
N LYS A 9 -18.88 -0.67 -3.89
CA LYS A 9 -19.28 -0.33 -5.26
C LYS A 9 -18.93 -1.49 -6.21
N LYS A 10 -17.97 -1.31 -7.12
CA LYS A 10 -17.51 -2.35 -8.06
C LYS A 10 -16.23 -3.05 -7.61
N ILE A 11 -15.57 -2.56 -6.54
CA ILE A 11 -14.31 -3.12 -6.09
C ILE A 11 -14.57 -4.26 -5.12
N LYS A 12 -14.25 -5.48 -5.53
CA LYS A 12 -14.12 -6.61 -4.62
C LYS A 12 -12.79 -6.50 -3.87
N PHE A 13 -12.78 -6.86 -2.60
CA PHE A 13 -11.57 -6.80 -1.79
C PHE A 13 -11.57 -7.85 -0.69
N ILE A 14 -10.36 -8.19 -0.26
CA ILE A 14 -10.12 -9.06 0.88
C ILE A 14 -9.82 -8.20 2.10
N VAL A 15 -10.44 -8.54 3.23
CA VAL A 15 -10.06 -8.04 4.55
C VAL A 15 -9.40 -9.17 5.33
N CYS A 16 -8.15 -8.96 5.76
CA CYS A 16 -7.48 -9.84 6.70
C CYS A 16 -7.46 -9.14 8.05
N PHE A 17 -8.08 -9.77 9.03
CA PHE A 17 -8.13 -9.23 10.39
C PHE A 17 -6.81 -9.48 11.12
N PRO A 18 -6.40 -8.59 12.03
CA PRO A 18 -5.26 -8.82 12.90
C PRO A 18 -5.49 -10.06 13.79
N ASP A 19 -4.39 -10.60 14.29
CA ASP A 19 -4.49 -11.69 15.27
C ASP A 19 -5.15 -11.15 16.55
N ASN A 20 -6.05 -11.93 17.15
CA ASN A 20 -6.85 -11.55 18.33
C ASN A 20 -7.72 -10.29 18.08
N PHE A 21 -8.34 -10.19 16.89
CA PHE A 21 -9.21 -9.06 16.54
C PHE A 21 -10.33 -8.85 17.56
N ASP A 22 -10.42 -7.63 18.09
CA ASP A 22 -11.46 -7.15 18.98
C ASP A 22 -12.19 -5.95 18.35
N LYS A 23 -13.50 -6.07 18.18
CA LYS A 23 -14.34 -5.02 17.58
C LYS A 23 -14.37 -3.70 18.37
N SER A 24 -13.94 -3.71 19.63
CA SER A 24 -13.88 -2.50 20.47
C SER A 24 -12.59 -1.69 20.27
N GLN A 25 -11.62 -2.24 19.54
CA GLN A 25 -10.31 -1.62 19.34
C GLN A 25 -10.12 -1.08 17.93
N LYS A 26 -9.17 -0.16 17.80
CA LYS A 26 -8.69 0.36 16.51
C LYS A 26 -7.34 -0.24 16.16
N TYR A 27 -7.15 -0.53 14.88
CA TYR A 27 -5.98 -1.19 14.34
C TYR A 27 -5.32 -0.37 13.22
N PRO A 28 -3.99 -0.44 13.09
CA PRO A 28 -3.32 0.11 11.91
C PRO A 28 -3.85 -0.55 10.63
N LEU A 29 -4.07 0.25 9.59
CA LEU A 29 -4.53 -0.22 8.28
C LEU A 29 -3.34 -0.40 7.34
N LEU A 30 -3.19 -1.59 6.76
CA LEU A 30 -2.30 -1.84 5.65
C LEU A 30 -3.11 -2.08 4.37
N ILE A 31 -3.04 -1.16 3.42
CA ILE A 31 -3.64 -1.34 2.09
C ILE A 31 -2.58 -1.93 1.17
N LYS A 32 -2.87 -3.09 0.58
CA LYS A 32 -1.92 -3.81 -0.27
C LYS A 32 -2.42 -3.91 -1.70
N LEU A 33 -1.71 -3.27 -2.63
CA LEU A 33 -1.99 -3.32 -4.06
C LEU A 33 -1.21 -4.43 -4.75
N HIS A 34 -1.92 -5.30 -5.49
CA HIS A 34 -1.28 -6.41 -6.21
C HIS A 34 -0.64 -5.96 -7.52
N GLY A 35 0.28 -6.78 -8.03
CA GLY A 35 0.87 -6.64 -9.36
C GLY A 35 -0.07 -7.09 -10.48
N ALA A 36 0.39 -6.99 -11.72
CA ALA A 36 -0.40 -7.28 -12.91
C ALA A 36 -1.01 -8.70 -12.96
N GLY A 37 -0.36 -9.68 -12.34
CA GLY A 37 -0.86 -11.07 -12.30
C GLY A 37 -2.11 -11.28 -11.44
N GLY A 38 -2.48 -10.31 -10.59
CA GLY A 38 -3.69 -10.39 -9.75
C GLY A 38 -4.94 -9.73 -10.35
N ARG A 39 -4.87 -9.23 -11.60
CA ARG A 39 -5.98 -8.56 -12.27
C ARG A 39 -7.14 -9.49 -12.61
N GLY A 40 -8.31 -8.92 -12.75
CA GLY A 40 -9.51 -9.59 -13.25
C GLY A 40 -10.68 -9.53 -12.28
N ASP A 41 -11.69 -10.38 -12.50
CA ASP A 41 -12.96 -10.37 -11.74
C ASP A 41 -13.02 -11.46 -10.65
N ASP A 42 -12.04 -12.37 -10.64
CA ASP A 42 -12.00 -13.50 -9.71
C ASP A 42 -11.16 -13.18 -8.46
N ILE A 43 -11.83 -12.74 -7.40
CA ILE A 43 -11.19 -12.43 -6.12
C ILE A 43 -10.47 -13.64 -5.49
N THR A 44 -10.83 -14.86 -5.88
CA THR A 44 -10.18 -16.07 -5.34
C THR A 44 -8.72 -16.19 -5.75
N LEU A 45 -8.30 -15.52 -6.83
CA LEU A 45 -6.90 -15.43 -7.24
C LEU A 45 -6.06 -14.75 -6.15
N LEU A 46 -6.57 -13.67 -5.54
CA LEU A 46 -5.85 -12.99 -4.45
C LEU A 46 -5.76 -13.86 -3.19
N LEU A 47 -6.74 -14.72 -2.93
CA LEU A 47 -6.69 -15.65 -1.80
C LEU A 47 -5.70 -16.79 -2.03
N ARG A 48 -5.74 -17.40 -3.22
CA ARG A 48 -4.97 -18.60 -3.54
C ARG A 48 -3.49 -18.31 -3.82
N ASP A 49 -3.23 -17.26 -4.59
CA ASP A 49 -1.90 -16.99 -5.16
C ASP A 49 -1.21 -15.77 -4.53
N SER A 50 -1.73 -15.25 -3.43
CA SER A 50 -1.14 -14.10 -2.77
C SER A 50 0.17 -14.47 -2.06
N ALA A 51 1.28 -14.02 -2.63
CA ALA A 51 2.59 -14.09 -1.97
C ALA A 51 2.56 -13.43 -0.57
N PHE A 52 1.86 -12.30 -0.46
CA PHE A 52 1.69 -11.59 0.81
C PHE A 52 1.01 -12.46 1.88
N LEU A 53 -0.10 -13.12 1.58
CA LEU A 53 -0.82 -13.95 2.54
C LEU A 53 0.03 -15.13 3.01
N LYS A 54 0.76 -15.78 2.09
CA LYS A 54 1.69 -16.87 2.40
C LYS A 54 2.82 -16.43 3.34
N GLN A 55 3.36 -15.22 3.17
CA GLN A 55 4.40 -14.70 4.06
C GLN A 55 3.82 -14.26 5.41
N ARG A 56 2.65 -13.59 5.41
CA ARG A 56 1.97 -13.18 6.63
C ARG A 56 1.69 -14.34 7.59
N GLU A 57 1.33 -15.52 7.10
CA GLU A 57 1.08 -16.71 7.92
C GLU A 57 2.30 -17.18 8.72
N LYS A 58 3.49 -16.76 8.34
CA LYS A 58 4.74 -17.10 9.04
C LYS A 58 5.03 -16.20 10.25
N PHE A 59 4.33 -15.07 10.37
CA PHE A 59 4.50 -14.21 11.54
C PHE A 59 3.69 -14.74 12.73
N SER A 60 4.31 -14.75 13.90
CA SER A 60 3.68 -15.18 15.15
C SER A 60 2.58 -14.20 15.62
N SER A 61 2.67 -12.94 15.22
CA SER A 61 1.69 -11.89 15.45
C SER A 61 1.70 -10.88 14.32
N PHE A 62 0.52 -10.47 13.85
CA PHE A 62 0.38 -9.48 12.81
C PHE A 62 -0.73 -8.48 13.18
N PRO A 63 -0.36 -7.26 13.60
CA PRO A 63 -1.30 -6.33 14.24
C PRO A 63 -2.15 -5.52 13.25
N PHE A 64 -1.89 -5.61 11.95
CA PHE A 64 -2.57 -4.80 10.95
C PHE A 64 -3.92 -5.41 10.55
N MET A 65 -4.93 -4.56 10.44
CA MET A 65 -6.03 -4.85 9.52
C MET A 65 -5.50 -4.63 8.10
N THR A 66 -5.54 -5.68 7.28
CA THR A 66 -5.04 -5.58 5.90
C THR A 66 -6.19 -5.62 4.92
N ILE A 67 -6.20 -4.68 3.97
CA ILE A 67 -7.18 -4.61 2.90
C ILE A 67 -6.47 -4.77 1.55
N MET A 68 -6.96 -5.71 0.75
CA MET A 68 -6.40 -6.05 -0.55
C MET A 68 -7.48 -5.91 -1.62
N PRO A 69 -7.61 -4.74 -2.29
CA PRO A 69 -8.55 -4.58 -3.39
C PRO A 69 -8.11 -5.38 -4.61
N LEU A 70 -9.09 -5.75 -5.44
CA LEU A 70 -8.91 -6.39 -6.73
C LEU A 70 -8.99 -5.34 -7.84
N CYS A 71 -7.95 -5.26 -8.67
CA CYS A 71 -7.98 -4.47 -9.89
C CYS A 71 -8.74 -5.26 -10.97
N HIS A 72 -9.96 -4.82 -11.29
CA HIS A 72 -10.80 -5.43 -12.31
C HIS A 72 -10.58 -4.85 -13.71
N GLU A 73 -9.72 -3.82 -13.83
CA GLU A 73 -9.30 -3.20 -15.07
C GLU A 73 -7.88 -3.65 -15.51
N ASN A 74 -7.37 -3.11 -16.62
CA ASN A 74 -6.04 -3.45 -17.11
C ASN A 74 -4.93 -2.96 -16.17
N THR A 75 -5.12 -1.81 -15.55
CA THR A 75 -4.19 -1.25 -14.56
C THR A 75 -4.95 -0.56 -13.43
N TRP A 76 -4.26 -0.28 -12.31
CA TRP A 76 -4.79 0.57 -11.25
C TRP A 76 -5.13 1.99 -11.73
N PHE A 77 -4.48 2.45 -12.80
CA PHE A 77 -4.70 3.78 -13.36
C PHE A 77 -6.02 3.87 -14.14
N ASP A 78 -6.50 2.76 -14.72
CA ASP A 78 -7.77 2.73 -15.44
C ASP A 78 -8.98 2.80 -14.49
N MET A 79 -8.79 2.50 -13.19
CA MET A 79 -9.79 2.62 -12.14
C MET A 79 -9.38 3.60 -11.03
N TRP A 80 -8.64 4.65 -11.38
CA TRP A 80 -7.98 5.55 -10.42
C TRP A 80 -8.94 6.24 -9.46
N GLU A 81 -10.03 6.79 -9.98
CA GLU A 81 -11.05 7.46 -9.17
C GLU A 81 -11.75 6.48 -8.24
N GLU A 82 -12.08 5.29 -8.73
CA GLU A 82 -12.70 4.23 -7.95
C GLU A 82 -11.75 3.75 -6.81
N LEU A 83 -10.47 3.56 -7.13
CA LEU A 83 -9.46 3.17 -6.15
C LEU A 83 -9.26 4.24 -5.07
N THR A 84 -9.21 5.52 -5.48
CA THR A 84 -9.08 6.65 -4.54
C THR A 84 -10.27 6.72 -3.59
N ASP A 85 -11.49 6.65 -4.12
CA ASP A 85 -12.71 6.64 -3.31
C ASP A 85 -12.79 5.41 -2.39
N PHE A 86 -12.36 4.25 -2.87
CA PHE A 86 -12.26 3.03 -2.08
C PHE A 86 -11.31 3.19 -0.89
N ILE A 87 -10.11 3.73 -1.12
CA ILE A 87 -9.10 3.95 -0.06
C ILE A 87 -9.64 4.91 1.00
N ILE A 88 -10.21 6.04 0.59
CA ILE A 88 -10.80 7.02 1.49
C ILE A 88 -11.91 6.37 2.33
N ASN A 89 -12.78 5.56 1.71
CA ASN A 89 -13.81 4.83 2.44
C ASN A 89 -13.23 3.81 3.42
N ALA A 90 -12.19 3.06 3.02
CA ALA A 90 -11.57 2.05 3.87
C ALA A 90 -10.97 2.66 5.16
N ILE A 91 -10.41 3.87 5.07
CA ILE A 91 -9.85 4.59 6.24
C ILE A 91 -10.95 4.94 7.26
N THR A 92 -12.20 5.09 6.83
CA THR A 92 -13.33 5.43 7.71
C THR A 92 -13.96 4.23 8.43
N PHE A 93 -13.47 3.01 8.22
CA PHE A 93 -14.02 1.84 8.91
C PHE A 93 -13.83 1.96 10.44
N PRO A 94 -14.83 1.56 11.25
CA PRO A 94 -14.84 1.83 12.70
C PRO A 94 -13.61 1.33 13.47
N ASN A 95 -13.02 0.23 12.99
CA ASN A 95 -11.87 -0.41 13.64
C ASN A 95 -10.51 0.05 13.09
N ILE A 96 -10.47 1.10 12.27
CA ILE A 96 -9.23 1.64 11.73
C ILE A 96 -8.72 2.79 12.60
N ASP A 97 -7.45 2.73 12.91
CA ASP A 97 -6.68 3.87 13.42
C ASP A 97 -6.24 4.73 12.24
N SER A 98 -6.94 5.82 12.02
CA SER A 98 -6.71 6.72 10.89
C SER A 98 -5.33 7.38 10.87
N GLU A 99 -4.66 7.48 12.02
CA GLU A 99 -3.29 7.98 12.10
C GLU A 99 -2.25 6.95 11.61
N ARG A 100 -2.63 5.67 11.49
CA ARG A 100 -1.75 4.57 11.11
C ARG A 100 -2.26 3.86 9.86
N VAL A 101 -2.31 4.60 8.75
CA VAL A 101 -2.70 4.10 7.43
C VAL A 101 -1.45 3.97 6.55
N TYR A 102 -1.23 2.79 6.04
CA TYR A 102 -0.05 2.45 5.24
C TYR A 102 -0.47 1.90 3.88
N LEU A 103 0.33 2.23 2.86
CA LEU A 103 0.12 1.72 1.52
C LEU A 103 1.35 0.93 1.06
N MET A 104 1.12 -0.28 0.55
CA MET A 104 2.14 -1.18 0.03
C MET A 104 1.70 -1.76 -1.30
N GLY A 105 2.61 -1.89 -2.25
CA GLY A 105 2.27 -2.51 -3.53
C GLY A 105 3.49 -2.97 -4.30
N ALA A 106 3.31 -4.00 -5.14
CA ALA A 106 4.38 -4.60 -5.93
C ALA A 106 4.13 -4.46 -7.44
N SER A 107 5.17 -4.16 -8.21
CA SER A 107 5.13 -4.05 -9.68
C SER A 107 4.08 -3.01 -10.12
N MET A 108 3.04 -3.37 -10.85
CA MET A 108 1.90 -2.50 -11.15
C MET A 108 1.34 -1.83 -9.87
N GLY A 109 1.23 -2.58 -8.76
CA GLY A 109 0.85 -2.03 -7.45
C GLY A 109 1.92 -1.10 -6.85
N GLY A 110 3.19 -1.32 -7.16
CA GLY A 110 4.30 -0.44 -6.77
C GLY A 110 4.21 0.93 -7.44
N TYR A 111 3.92 0.97 -8.74
CA TYR A 111 3.61 2.21 -9.47
C TYR A 111 2.38 2.92 -8.88
N ALA A 112 1.32 2.16 -8.63
CA ALA A 112 0.12 2.73 -8.01
C ALA A 112 0.38 3.25 -6.59
N THR A 113 1.27 2.62 -5.82
CA THR A 113 1.68 3.08 -4.47
C THR A 113 2.37 4.43 -4.54
N TRP A 114 3.36 4.61 -5.42
CA TRP A 114 4.00 5.90 -5.64
C TRP A 114 3.00 6.98 -6.05
N GLN A 115 2.16 6.67 -7.05
CA GLN A 115 1.21 7.65 -7.59
C GLN A 115 0.12 8.00 -6.58
N MET A 116 -0.43 7.02 -5.85
CA MET A 116 -1.48 7.27 -4.87
C MET A 116 -0.99 8.17 -3.74
N ALA A 117 0.22 7.94 -3.25
CA ALA A 117 0.83 8.81 -2.26
C ALA A 117 1.18 10.20 -2.81
N MET A 118 1.57 10.33 -4.09
CA MET A 118 1.75 11.65 -4.72
C MET A 118 0.44 12.40 -4.89
N SER A 119 -0.67 11.71 -5.18
CA SER A 119 -1.98 12.32 -5.34
C SER A 119 -2.59 12.75 -4.01
N ASN A 120 -2.41 11.94 -2.98
CA ASN A 120 -3.03 12.08 -1.66
C ASN A 120 -1.99 11.85 -0.54
N PRO A 121 -0.93 12.67 -0.45
CA PRO A 121 0.17 12.45 0.50
C PRO A 121 -0.29 12.49 1.96
N GLU A 122 -1.36 13.22 2.23
CA GLU A 122 -1.95 13.42 3.54
C GLU A 122 -2.67 12.18 4.11
N LEU A 123 -2.97 11.18 3.27
CA LEU A 123 -3.70 9.98 3.73
C LEU A 123 -2.80 8.95 4.42
N PHE A 124 -1.49 8.97 4.16
CA PHE A 124 -0.61 7.87 4.54
C PHE A 124 0.40 8.25 5.61
N ALA A 125 0.53 7.42 6.63
CA ALA A 125 1.58 7.51 7.63
C ALA A 125 2.95 7.06 7.08
N ALA A 126 2.95 6.09 6.17
CA ALA A 126 4.12 5.64 5.41
C ALA A 126 3.72 4.78 4.21
N ILE A 127 4.62 4.64 3.24
CA ILE A 127 4.41 3.79 2.06
C ILE A 127 5.58 2.85 1.78
N VAL A 128 5.26 1.69 1.18
CA VAL A 128 6.23 0.67 0.78
C VAL A 128 6.01 0.28 -0.69
N PRO A 129 6.55 1.03 -1.65
CA PRO A 129 6.54 0.65 -3.06
C PRO A 129 7.62 -0.40 -3.35
N ILE A 130 7.25 -1.49 -4.05
CA ILE A 130 8.12 -2.62 -4.35
C ILE A 130 8.20 -2.80 -5.86
N CYS A 131 9.42 -2.88 -6.43
CA CYS A 131 9.73 -3.06 -7.85
C CYS A 131 8.81 -2.24 -8.77
N GLY A 132 8.66 -0.95 -8.46
CA GLY A 132 7.85 0.00 -9.21
C GLY A 132 8.57 1.33 -9.35
N GLY A 133 7.93 2.25 -10.05
CA GLY A 133 8.42 3.61 -10.27
C GLY A 133 7.28 4.64 -10.25
N GLY A 134 7.57 5.88 -10.59
CA GLY A 134 6.59 6.93 -10.58
C GLY A 134 7.03 8.19 -11.35
N MET A 135 6.25 9.24 -11.27
CA MET A 135 6.54 10.53 -11.88
C MET A 135 7.56 11.31 -11.03
N TYR A 136 8.85 11.02 -11.23
CA TYR A 136 9.94 11.57 -10.42
C TYR A 136 9.99 13.11 -10.40
N TRP A 137 9.52 13.79 -11.46
CA TRP A 137 9.43 15.26 -11.49
C TRP A 137 8.39 15.81 -10.52
N ASN A 138 7.45 14.99 -10.06
CA ASN A 138 6.41 15.35 -9.10
C ASN A 138 6.71 14.87 -7.66
N ALA A 139 7.91 14.34 -7.43
CA ALA A 139 8.31 13.76 -6.14
C ALA A 139 8.32 14.76 -4.97
N LEU A 140 8.32 16.07 -5.24
CA LEU A 140 8.14 17.12 -4.23
C LEU A 140 6.90 16.88 -3.35
N ARG A 141 5.84 16.29 -3.89
CA ARG A 141 4.62 15.99 -3.13
C ARG A 141 4.80 14.93 -2.03
N LEU A 142 5.92 14.21 -2.06
CA LEU A 142 6.22 13.12 -1.14
C LEU A 142 7.18 13.50 -0.01
N VAL A 143 7.58 14.75 0.11
CA VAL A 143 8.61 15.18 1.08
C VAL A 143 8.23 14.92 2.54
N ASN A 144 6.93 14.90 2.84
CA ASN A 144 6.41 14.64 4.19
C ASN A 144 5.90 13.19 4.37
N VAL A 145 6.04 12.33 3.38
CA VAL A 145 5.62 10.92 3.45
C VAL A 145 6.84 10.04 3.69
N PRO A 146 6.95 9.32 4.80
CA PRO A 146 7.98 8.33 5.02
C PRO A 146 7.88 7.21 3.97
N ILE A 147 9.01 6.88 3.33
CA ILE A 147 9.05 5.92 2.22
C ILE A 147 10.17 4.92 2.43
N TRP A 148 9.84 3.64 2.31
CA TRP A 148 10.83 2.58 2.19
C TRP A 148 10.56 1.77 0.92
N ALA A 149 11.31 2.05 -0.13
CA ALA A 149 11.22 1.38 -1.42
C ALA A 149 12.11 0.12 -1.46
N PHE A 150 11.67 -0.89 -2.22
CA PHE A 150 12.39 -2.14 -2.40
C PHE A 150 12.47 -2.52 -3.87
N HIS A 151 13.61 -3.10 -4.29
CA HIS A 151 13.79 -3.55 -5.67
C HIS A 151 14.78 -4.71 -5.77
N GLY A 152 14.67 -5.54 -6.80
CA GLY A 152 15.67 -6.55 -7.13
C GLY A 152 16.75 -5.98 -8.04
N ALA A 153 18.03 -6.23 -7.76
CA ALA A 153 19.14 -5.74 -8.57
C ALA A 153 19.14 -6.33 -9.99
N LYS A 154 18.58 -7.52 -10.16
CA LYS A 154 18.53 -8.26 -11.43
C LYS A 154 17.19 -8.13 -12.15
N ASP A 155 16.34 -7.18 -11.72
CA ASP A 155 15.03 -6.95 -12.33
C ASP A 155 15.18 -6.42 -13.76
N ASN A 156 14.69 -7.21 -14.72
CA ASN A 156 14.68 -6.90 -16.15
C ASN A 156 13.28 -6.61 -16.70
N VAL A 157 12.26 -6.62 -15.84
CA VAL A 157 10.85 -6.29 -16.17
C VAL A 157 10.57 -4.83 -15.83
N VAL A 158 10.89 -4.43 -14.60
CA VAL A 158 10.92 -3.05 -14.15
C VAL A 158 12.33 -2.76 -13.67
N LEU A 159 13.04 -1.89 -14.36
CA LEU A 159 14.44 -1.65 -14.06
C LEU A 159 14.60 -1.03 -12.65
N PRO A 160 15.64 -1.41 -11.88
CA PRO A 160 15.91 -0.85 -10.54
C PRO A 160 15.99 0.67 -10.53
N ARG A 161 16.43 1.25 -11.65
CA ARG A 161 16.52 2.71 -11.85
C ARG A 161 15.18 3.43 -11.61
N GLU A 162 14.05 2.75 -11.82
CA GLU A 162 12.73 3.33 -11.56
C GLU A 162 12.53 3.67 -10.08
N SER A 163 12.92 2.79 -9.16
CA SER A 163 12.88 3.07 -7.73
C SER A 163 14.00 4.01 -7.30
N GLU A 164 15.21 3.87 -7.86
CA GLU A 164 16.36 4.72 -7.54
C GLU A 164 16.06 6.20 -7.81
N ILE A 165 15.54 6.51 -9.00
CA ILE A 165 15.24 7.90 -9.36
C ILE A 165 14.13 8.49 -8.50
N MET A 166 13.12 7.71 -8.11
CA MET A 166 12.08 8.17 -7.21
C MET A 166 12.64 8.54 -5.83
N VAL A 167 13.42 7.64 -5.23
CA VAL A 167 14.05 7.87 -3.92
C VAL A 167 15.02 9.04 -3.96
N GLU A 168 15.88 9.11 -4.99
CA GLU A 168 16.79 10.23 -5.22
C GLU A 168 16.04 11.57 -5.26
N ARG A 169 14.94 11.63 -6.01
CA ARG A 169 14.17 12.87 -6.17
C ARG A 169 13.44 13.29 -4.91
N VAL A 170 12.82 12.35 -4.18
CA VAL A 170 12.21 12.67 -2.89
C VAL A 170 13.24 13.27 -1.94
N ASN A 171 14.43 12.65 -1.83
CA ASN A 171 15.48 13.12 -0.94
C ASN A 171 16.10 14.45 -1.39
N ASN A 172 16.24 14.69 -2.70
CA ASN A 172 16.72 15.96 -3.26
C ASN A 172 15.76 17.13 -2.97
N PHE A 173 14.48 16.84 -2.79
CA PHE A 173 13.48 17.83 -2.37
C PHE A 173 13.39 17.97 -0.83
N GLY A 174 14.24 17.27 -0.06
CA GLY A 174 14.27 17.34 1.40
C GLY A 174 13.35 16.33 2.11
N GLY A 175 12.83 15.33 1.39
CA GLY A 175 12.06 14.24 1.98
C GLY A 175 12.94 13.16 2.62
N ASN A 176 12.28 12.09 3.11
CA ASN A 176 12.94 10.96 3.76
C ASN A 176 12.52 9.64 3.11
N ALA A 177 13.20 9.26 2.05
CA ALA A 177 12.97 8.01 1.35
C ALA A 177 14.20 7.10 1.48
N LYS A 178 13.95 5.82 1.82
CA LYS A 178 14.94 4.75 1.91
C LYS A 178 14.74 3.77 0.75
N LEU A 179 15.83 3.22 0.21
CA LEU A 179 15.82 2.18 -0.81
C LEU A 179 16.61 0.97 -0.32
N THR A 180 16.02 -0.20 -0.46
CA THR A 180 16.73 -1.48 -0.31
C THR A 180 16.76 -2.19 -1.66
N ILE A 181 17.95 -2.49 -2.15
CA ILE A 181 18.16 -3.30 -3.34
C ILE A 181 18.57 -4.70 -2.89
N TYR A 182 17.81 -5.70 -3.31
CA TYR A 182 18.13 -7.11 -3.08
C TYR A 182 19.06 -7.60 -4.19
N PRO A 183 20.33 -7.92 -3.90
CA PRO A 183 21.37 -8.16 -4.92
C PRO A 183 21.09 -9.39 -5.80
N GLU A 184 20.38 -10.39 -5.25
CA GLU A 184 20.12 -11.65 -5.96
C GLU A 184 18.71 -11.75 -6.55
N ASN A 185 17.81 -10.79 -6.24
CA ASN A 185 16.45 -10.84 -6.72
C ASN A 185 16.31 -10.23 -8.12
N GLU A 186 15.48 -10.89 -8.90
CA GLU A 186 14.90 -10.39 -10.14
C GLU A 186 13.63 -9.57 -9.83
N HIS A 187 12.61 -9.60 -10.72
CA HIS A 187 11.37 -8.84 -10.53
C HIS A 187 10.60 -9.22 -9.25
N ASN A 188 10.68 -10.45 -8.78
CA ASN A 188 9.96 -10.96 -7.61
C ASN A 188 10.54 -10.53 -6.25
N SER A 189 11.05 -9.32 -6.13
CA SER A 189 11.58 -8.76 -4.86
C SER A 189 10.53 -8.64 -3.74
N TRP A 190 9.24 -8.76 -4.07
CA TRP A 190 8.15 -8.72 -3.10
C TRP A 190 8.15 -9.87 -2.10
N ASP A 191 8.60 -11.08 -2.48
CA ASP A 191 8.66 -12.21 -1.55
C ASP A 191 9.62 -11.94 -0.39
N ALA A 192 10.80 -11.41 -0.69
CA ALA A 192 11.78 -11.00 0.30
C ALA A 192 11.25 -9.85 1.17
N THR A 193 10.57 -8.87 0.56
CA THR A 193 10.00 -7.73 1.28
C THR A 193 8.87 -8.14 2.21
N PHE A 194 7.91 -8.96 1.74
CA PHE A 194 6.77 -9.41 2.57
C PHE A 194 7.18 -10.32 3.71
N SER A 195 8.31 -11.03 3.60
CA SER A 195 8.84 -11.87 4.66
C SER A 195 9.74 -11.14 5.66
N ASN A 196 10.08 -9.88 5.41
CA ASN A 196 10.96 -9.10 6.28
C ASN A 196 10.17 -8.42 7.42
N PRO A 197 10.34 -8.84 8.70
CA PRO A 197 9.63 -8.26 9.84
C PRO A 197 9.99 -6.78 10.06
N GLU A 198 11.20 -6.34 9.73
CA GLU A 198 11.63 -4.95 9.89
C GLU A 198 10.74 -3.97 9.10
N VAL A 199 10.16 -4.42 7.98
CA VAL A 199 9.25 -3.58 7.18
C VAL A 199 8.00 -3.22 7.98
N TYR A 200 7.44 -4.17 8.69
CA TYR A 200 6.22 -3.96 9.49
C TYR A 200 6.49 -3.18 10.77
N GLU A 201 7.64 -3.43 11.41
CA GLU A 201 8.10 -2.66 12.57
C GLU A 201 8.34 -1.20 12.17
N TRP A 202 8.99 -0.98 11.01
CA TRP A 202 9.20 0.35 10.45
C TRP A 202 7.89 1.05 10.13
N LEU A 203 6.92 0.40 9.51
CA LEU A 203 5.60 0.98 9.28
C LEU A 203 4.98 1.44 10.59
N LEU A 204 4.94 0.58 11.62
CA LEU A 204 4.35 0.88 12.92
C LEU A 204 5.05 2.03 13.68
N SER A 205 6.29 2.35 13.34
CA SER A 205 7.02 3.48 13.92
C SER A 205 6.57 4.84 13.37
N HIS A 206 5.73 4.87 12.33
CA HIS A 206 5.26 6.10 11.69
C HIS A 206 3.77 6.33 11.96
N LYS A 207 3.40 7.60 12.16
CA LYS A 207 2.04 8.08 12.31
C LYS A 207 1.81 9.35 11.49
N ASN A 208 0.58 9.55 11.06
CA ASN A 208 0.10 10.80 10.48
C ASN A 208 -0.90 11.45 11.44
N GLU A 209 -0.43 12.33 12.30
CA GLU A 209 -1.24 12.97 13.34
C GLU A 209 -2.35 13.89 12.77
N ASN A 210 -2.25 14.28 11.52
CA ASN A 210 -3.24 15.14 10.84
C ASN A 210 -4.34 14.36 10.13
N ALA A 211 -4.25 13.03 10.06
CA ALA A 211 -5.13 12.20 9.25
C ALA A 211 -6.61 12.30 9.66
N SER A 212 -6.94 12.44 10.93
CA SER A 212 -8.32 12.57 11.41
C SER A 212 -9.01 13.83 10.87
N GLN A 213 -8.32 14.98 10.86
CA GLN A 213 -8.87 16.24 10.33
C GLN A 213 -9.12 16.15 8.81
N ILE A 214 -8.24 15.45 8.10
CA ILE A 214 -8.33 15.28 6.65
C ILE A 214 -9.52 14.41 6.29
N ILE A 215 -9.75 13.32 7.04
CA ILE A 215 -10.89 12.43 6.84
C ILE A 215 -12.21 13.18 7.08
N ASP A 216 -12.28 14.04 8.06
CA ASP A 216 -13.46 14.88 8.32
C ASP A 216 -13.75 15.79 7.13
N ILE A 217 -12.73 16.40 6.53
CA ILE A 217 -12.86 17.21 5.32
C ILE A 217 -13.39 16.39 4.13
N TYR A 218 -12.85 15.19 3.89
CA TYR A 218 -13.33 14.31 2.83
C TYR A 218 -14.80 13.88 3.06
N ASN A 219 -15.18 13.58 4.30
CA ASN A 219 -16.55 13.23 4.64
C ASN A 219 -17.51 14.40 4.45
N ASP A 220 -17.10 15.61 4.75
CA ASP A 220 -17.91 16.81 4.52
C ASP A 220 -18.09 17.11 3.02
N ILE A 221 -17.02 17.01 2.23
CA ILE A 221 -17.13 17.14 0.77
C ILE A 221 -18.12 16.14 0.18
N LYS A 222 -18.09 14.87 0.63
CA LYS A 222 -19.05 13.83 0.17
C LYS A 222 -20.50 14.11 0.52
N LYS A 223 -20.79 14.90 1.56
CA LYS A 223 -22.17 15.29 1.92
C LYS A 223 -22.76 16.38 1.03
N TYR A 224 -21.90 17.19 0.41
CA TYR A 224 -22.31 18.39 -0.32
C TYR A 224 -22.00 18.34 -1.84
N GLY A 225 -21.37 17.29 -2.33
CA GLY A 225 -21.12 17.01 -3.75
C GLY A 225 -21.99 15.84 -4.25
#